data_2a828c07bc0730241b1478830ab8b904
#
_entry.id   2a828c07bc0730241b1478830ab8b904
#
_cell.length_a   1.000
_cell.length_b   1.000
_cell.length_c   1.000
_cell.angle_alpha   90.00
_cell.angle_beta   90.00
_cell.angle_gamma   90.00
#
_symmetry.space_group_name_H-M   'P 1'
#
loop_
_entity.id
_entity.type
_entity.pdbx_description
1 polymer ?
#
loop_
_entity_poly.entity_id
_entity_poly.type
_entity_poly.pdbx_seq_one_letter_code
_entity_poly.pdbx_strand_id
1 'polypeptide(L)'
;PKTAWPPTCFDAVAAYYEKLGEPFQKAFRDMLVFDAVICNTDRHYGNFGFMIDNKTNTIAAPAPLFDHGNSLFNQAGPEDYESAEAFQQYIDTLVPCVYDDFFATAKRFMTDENREQLRKLLGFRFKRHVRYNLPPKRLKLMEEQVRKRAMRLLENKEYAQD
;
A
#
# COMPACT_ATOMS: atom_id res chain seq x y z
N PRO A 1 -9.22 -0.34 21.59
CA PRO A 1 -8.61 -1.66 21.57
C PRO A 1 -8.75 -2.19 20.15
N LYS A 2 -7.63 -2.28 19.42
CA LYS A 2 -7.61 -2.88 18.11
C LYS A 2 -7.93 -4.35 18.30
N THR A 3 -9.09 -4.79 17.81
CA THR A 3 -9.28 -6.21 17.48
C THR A 3 -8.46 -6.45 16.21
N ALA A 4 -7.15 -6.63 16.37
CA ALA A 4 -6.35 -7.17 15.31
C ALA A 4 -6.95 -8.53 14.93
N TRP A 5 -7.33 -8.70 13.69
CA TRP A 5 -7.63 -10.02 13.15
C TRP A 5 -6.42 -10.90 13.44
N PRO A 6 -6.60 -12.15 13.88
CA PRO A 6 -5.47 -12.98 14.21
C PRO A 6 -4.51 -13.03 13.01
N PRO A 7 -3.18 -12.98 13.24
CA PRO A 7 -2.16 -13.05 12.16
C PRO A 7 -2.39 -14.22 11.19
N THR A 8 -3.03 -15.27 11.70
CA THR A 8 -3.45 -16.46 10.94
C THR A 8 -4.43 -16.18 9.79
N CYS A 9 -5.23 -15.11 9.84
CA CYS A 9 -6.17 -14.81 8.76
C CYS A 9 -5.47 -14.25 7.53
N PHE A 10 -4.50 -13.35 7.71
CA PHE A 10 -3.76 -12.79 6.59
C PHE A 10 -2.91 -13.85 5.88
N ASP A 11 -2.20 -14.70 6.63
CA ASP A 11 -1.39 -15.78 6.05
C ASP A 11 -2.27 -16.82 5.32
N ALA A 12 -3.45 -17.12 5.83
CA ALA A 12 -4.40 -17.99 5.15
C ALA A 12 -4.89 -17.39 3.82
N VAL A 13 -5.16 -16.09 3.79
CA VAL A 13 -5.53 -15.37 2.55
C VAL A 13 -4.35 -15.37 1.57
N ALA A 14 -3.15 -15.07 2.01
CA ALA A 14 -1.95 -15.10 1.17
C ALA A 14 -1.73 -16.49 0.55
N ALA A 15 -1.82 -17.54 1.35
CA ALA A 15 -1.71 -18.94 0.88
C ALA A 15 -2.82 -19.30 -0.13
N TYR A 16 -4.03 -18.74 0.03
CA TYR A 16 -5.10 -18.98 -0.93
C TYR A 16 -4.82 -18.33 -2.29
N TYR A 17 -4.31 -17.09 -2.33
CA TYR A 17 -3.87 -16.44 -3.56
C TYR A 17 -2.72 -17.21 -4.22
N GLU A 18 -1.80 -17.73 -3.42
CA GLU A 18 -0.70 -18.58 -3.91
C GLU A 18 -1.21 -19.88 -4.56
N LYS A 19 -2.18 -20.54 -3.94
CA LYS A 19 -2.83 -21.75 -4.48
C LYS A 19 -3.56 -21.51 -5.80
N LEU A 20 -4.13 -20.31 -6.01
CA LEU A 20 -4.78 -19.96 -7.28
C LEU A 20 -3.79 -19.74 -8.43
N GLY A 21 -2.52 -19.53 -8.14
CA GLY A 21 -1.47 -19.30 -9.13
C GLY A 21 -1.55 -17.91 -9.78
N GLU A 22 -0.81 -17.71 -10.87
CA GLU A 22 -0.88 -16.49 -11.65
C GLU A 22 -2.21 -16.44 -12.46
N PRO A 23 -2.89 -15.30 -12.63
CA PRO A 23 -2.47 -13.93 -12.26
C PRO A 23 -2.83 -13.50 -10.83
N PHE A 24 -3.40 -14.37 -10.00
CA PHE A 24 -3.88 -14.02 -8.66
C PHE A 24 -2.76 -13.64 -7.71
N GLN A 25 -1.66 -14.40 -7.73
CA GLN A 25 -0.47 -14.08 -6.95
C GLN A 25 0.07 -12.70 -7.28
N LYS A 26 0.17 -12.37 -8.58
CA LYS A 26 0.64 -11.06 -9.01
C LYS A 26 -0.26 -9.94 -8.49
N ALA A 27 -1.58 -10.08 -8.63
CA ALA A 27 -2.53 -9.08 -8.16
C ALA A 27 -2.42 -8.84 -6.65
N PHE A 28 -2.25 -9.90 -5.86
CA PHE A 28 -2.07 -9.80 -4.41
C PHE A 28 -0.75 -9.10 -4.03
N ARG A 29 0.36 -9.48 -4.66
CA ARG A 29 1.67 -8.85 -4.44
C ARG A 29 1.66 -7.38 -4.81
N ASP A 30 1.12 -7.05 -5.99
CA ASP A 30 1.02 -5.68 -6.47
C ASP A 30 0.17 -4.81 -5.55
N MET A 31 -0.94 -5.35 -5.02
CA MET A 31 -1.78 -4.69 -4.04
C MET A 31 -0.99 -4.33 -2.77
N LEU A 32 -0.27 -5.26 -2.19
CA LEU A 32 0.50 -5.03 -0.95
C LEU A 32 1.60 -3.97 -1.15
N VAL A 33 2.30 -4.03 -2.28
CA VAL A 33 3.32 -3.03 -2.63
C VAL A 33 2.69 -1.66 -2.86
N PHE A 34 1.57 -1.63 -3.59
CA PHE A 34 0.83 -0.40 -3.87
C PHE A 34 0.32 0.25 -2.58
N ASP A 35 -0.34 -0.52 -1.71
CA ASP A 35 -0.85 -0.02 -0.42
C ASP A 35 0.28 0.47 0.48
N ALA A 36 1.44 -0.18 0.44
CA ALA A 36 2.62 0.31 1.16
C ALA A 36 3.14 1.65 0.62
N VAL A 37 3.08 1.89 -0.68
CA VAL A 37 3.49 3.17 -1.29
C VAL A 37 2.52 4.29 -0.97
N ILE A 38 1.21 4.06 -1.17
CA ILE A 38 0.19 5.08 -0.97
C ILE A 38 -0.28 5.21 0.47
N CYS A 39 0.24 4.39 1.39
CA CYS A 39 -0.17 4.34 2.79
C CYS A 39 -1.69 4.11 2.94
N ASN A 40 -2.21 3.06 2.33
CA ASN A 40 -3.61 2.70 2.45
C ASN A 40 -3.88 2.01 3.79
N THR A 41 -4.50 2.72 4.72
CA THR A 41 -4.78 2.23 6.07
C THR A 41 -6.03 1.38 6.18
N ASP A 42 -6.80 1.26 5.09
CA ASP A 42 -8.13 0.64 5.11
C ASP A 42 -8.27 -0.54 4.14
N ARG A 43 -7.19 -1.23 3.81
CA ARG A 43 -7.24 -2.46 3.03
C ARG A 43 -7.74 -3.63 3.88
N HIS A 44 -9.01 -3.63 4.25
CA HIS A 44 -9.64 -4.77 4.91
C HIS A 44 -10.08 -5.83 3.89
N TYR A 45 -10.46 -7.02 4.36
CA TYR A 45 -10.80 -8.16 3.49
C TYR A 45 -12.01 -7.94 2.57
N GLY A 46 -12.82 -6.91 2.78
CA GLY A 46 -13.89 -6.50 1.88
C GLY A 46 -13.45 -5.62 0.71
N ASN A 47 -12.19 -5.14 0.70
CA ASN A 47 -11.68 -4.18 -0.29
C ASN A 47 -10.77 -4.83 -1.36
N PHE A 48 -10.74 -6.14 -1.44
CA PHE A 48 -10.10 -6.92 -2.51
C PHE A 48 -10.71 -8.32 -2.60
N GLY A 49 -10.49 -9.03 -3.69
CA GLY A 49 -11.08 -10.36 -3.89
C GLY A 49 -11.02 -10.83 -5.33
N PHE A 50 -12.09 -11.48 -5.77
CA PHE A 50 -12.14 -12.17 -7.04
C PHE A 50 -13.36 -11.78 -7.86
N MET A 51 -13.20 -11.80 -9.18
CA MET A 51 -14.30 -11.80 -10.11
C MET A 51 -14.86 -13.21 -10.23
N ILE A 52 -16.16 -13.34 -10.12
CA ILE A 52 -16.87 -14.62 -10.27
C ILE A 52 -17.59 -14.65 -11.62
N ASP A 53 -17.42 -15.73 -12.36
CA ASP A 53 -18.26 -16.01 -13.52
C ASP A 53 -19.64 -16.48 -13.02
N ASN A 54 -20.66 -15.66 -13.25
CA ASN A 54 -22.03 -15.90 -12.80
C ASN A 54 -22.72 -17.08 -13.49
N LYS A 55 -22.18 -17.57 -14.63
CA LYS A 55 -22.75 -18.72 -15.34
C LYS A 55 -22.25 -20.03 -14.76
N THR A 56 -20.99 -20.06 -14.38
CA THR A 56 -20.33 -21.28 -13.88
C THR A 56 -20.13 -21.27 -12.36
N ASN A 57 -20.36 -20.14 -11.71
CA ASN A 57 -20.08 -19.89 -10.29
C ASN A 57 -18.64 -20.24 -9.90
N THR A 58 -17.69 -19.92 -10.78
CA THR A 58 -16.26 -20.15 -10.56
C THR A 58 -15.47 -18.87 -10.51
N ILE A 59 -14.33 -18.89 -9.84
CA ILE A 59 -13.38 -17.77 -9.82
C ILE A 59 -12.80 -17.60 -11.22
N ALA A 60 -12.99 -16.40 -11.82
CA ALA A 60 -12.56 -16.09 -13.17
C ALA A 60 -11.27 -15.27 -13.24
N ALA A 61 -11.10 -14.29 -12.34
CA ALA A 61 -9.96 -13.38 -12.33
C ALA A 61 -9.78 -12.72 -10.95
N PRO A 62 -8.61 -12.13 -10.64
CA PRO A 62 -8.50 -11.21 -9.51
C PRO A 62 -9.40 -9.99 -9.77
N ALA A 63 -10.05 -9.48 -8.73
CA ALA A 63 -10.79 -8.24 -8.83
C ALA A 63 -9.82 -7.06 -9.06
N PRO A 64 -10.21 -6.05 -9.86
CA PRO A 64 -9.48 -4.79 -9.91
C PRO A 64 -9.34 -4.20 -8.50
N LEU A 65 -8.25 -3.47 -8.24
CA LEU A 65 -8.09 -2.75 -6.97
C LEU A 65 -9.12 -1.62 -6.89
N PHE A 66 -9.77 -1.51 -5.75
CA PHE A 66 -10.78 -0.48 -5.47
C PHE A 66 -10.65 0.00 -4.03
N ASP A 67 -11.42 1.01 -3.68
CA ASP A 67 -11.48 1.63 -2.36
C ASP A 67 -10.12 2.09 -1.81
N HIS A 68 -9.59 3.14 -2.43
CA HIS A 68 -8.36 3.81 -2.00
C HIS A 68 -8.64 5.11 -1.23
N GLY A 69 -9.86 5.30 -0.73
CA GLY A 69 -10.29 6.53 -0.05
C GLY A 69 -9.41 6.88 1.16
N ASN A 70 -8.93 5.89 1.90
CA ASN A 70 -8.06 6.07 3.07
C ASN A 70 -6.57 5.92 2.72
N SER A 71 -6.13 6.64 1.69
CA SER A 71 -4.76 6.61 1.19
C SER A 71 -4.18 8.03 1.07
N LEU A 72 -2.88 8.12 0.81
CA LEU A 72 -2.17 9.37 0.58
C LEU A 72 -2.40 10.41 1.67
N PHE A 73 -2.53 9.93 2.92
CA PHE A 73 -2.64 10.79 4.10
C PHE A 73 -3.88 11.71 4.08
N ASN A 74 -5.00 11.19 3.54
CA ASN A 74 -6.23 11.95 3.36
C ASN A 74 -6.84 12.44 4.68
N GLN A 75 -6.59 11.75 5.79
CA GLN A 75 -7.07 12.09 7.13
C GLN A 75 -6.19 13.11 7.86
N ALA A 76 -5.03 13.49 7.29
CA ALA A 76 -4.15 14.49 7.88
C ALA A 76 -4.83 15.86 7.93
N GLY A 77 -4.83 16.49 9.10
CA GLY A 77 -5.34 17.84 9.34
C GLY A 77 -4.35 18.93 8.91
N PRO A 78 -4.77 20.20 8.98
CA PRO A 78 -3.89 21.34 8.69
C PRO A 78 -2.61 21.33 9.54
N GLU A 79 -2.72 20.97 10.82
CA GLU A 79 -1.63 20.90 11.79
C GLU A 79 -0.56 19.89 11.39
N ASP A 80 -0.96 18.75 10.82
CA ASP A 80 -0.02 17.73 10.35
C ASP A 80 0.84 18.23 9.18
N TYR A 81 0.36 19.20 8.42
CA TYR A 81 1.08 19.77 7.29
C TYR A 81 1.85 21.06 7.66
N GLU A 82 1.95 21.44 8.94
CA GLU A 82 2.69 22.63 9.37
C GLU A 82 4.20 22.49 9.17
N SER A 83 4.74 21.29 9.33
CA SER A 83 6.16 21.00 9.08
C SER A 83 6.36 19.60 8.53
N ALA A 84 7.58 19.30 8.08
CA ALA A 84 7.95 17.95 7.67
C ALA A 84 7.98 16.99 8.87
N GLU A 85 8.37 17.49 10.04
CA GLU A 85 8.42 16.77 11.30
C GLU A 85 7.01 16.40 11.78
N ALA A 86 6.08 17.38 11.80
CA ALA A 86 4.68 17.14 12.17
C ALA A 86 4.05 16.10 11.23
N PHE A 87 4.28 16.25 9.93
CA PHE A 87 3.77 15.29 8.95
C PHE A 87 4.35 13.89 9.13
N GLN A 88 5.64 13.78 9.45
CA GLN A 88 6.27 12.48 9.75
C GLN A 88 5.68 11.85 11.03
N GLN A 89 5.49 12.64 12.10
CA GLN A 89 4.85 12.16 13.33
C GLN A 89 3.45 11.60 13.07
N TYR A 90 2.64 12.31 12.27
CA TYR A 90 1.34 11.80 11.85
C TYR A 90 1.47 10.46 11.10
N ILE A 91 2.37 10.37 10.12
CA ILE A 91 2.57 9.16 9.32
C ILE A 91 3.00 7.97 10.18
N ASP A 92 3.80 8.19 11.20
CA ASP A 92 4.29 7.14 12.11
C ASP A 92 3.16 6.53 12.97
N THR A 93 2.00 7.20 13.04
CA THR A 93 0.80 6.63 13.68
C THR A 93 -0.01 5.72 12.77
N LEU A 94 0.24 5.76 11.46
CA LEU A 94 -0.56 5.04 10.47
C LEU A 94 -0.08 3.59 10.35
N VAL A 95 -1.05 2.69 10.46
CA VAL A 95 -0.82 1.23 10.36
C VAL A 95 -1.80 0.62 9.36
N PRO A 96 -1.44 -0.49 8.71
CA PRO A 96 -2.37 -1.22 7.87
C PRO A 96 -3.49 -1.87 8.68
N CYS A 97 -4.60 -2.20 8.03
CA CYS A 97 -5.80 -2.74 8.68
C CYS A 97 -5.68 -4.22 9.06
N VAL A 98 -5.12 -5.06 8.20
CA VAL A 98 -5.19 -6.54 8.33
C VAL A 98 -3.83 -7.24 8.51
N TYR A 99 -2.74 -6.48 8.56
CA TYR A 99 -1.39 -6.97 8.84
C TYR A 99 -0.61 -5.92 9.64
N ASP A 100 0.55 -6.28 10.19
CA ASP A 100 1.22 -5.47 11.22
C ASP A 100 2.02 -4.29 10.67
N ASP A 101 2.69 -4.45 9.52
CA ASP A 101 3.60 -3.44 8.97
C ASP A 101 3.57 -3.41 7.45
N PHE A 102 3.41 -2.20 6.87
CA PHE A 102 3.36 -1.99 5.43
C PHE A 102 4.61 -2.49 4.71
N PHE A 103 5.78 -2.17 5.24
CA PHE A 103 7.05 -2.42 4.56
C PHE A 103 7.50 -3.86 4.73
N ALA A 104 7.40 -4.40 5.93
CA ALA A 104 7.75 -5.79 6.18
C ALA A 104 6.89 -6.74 5.33
N THR A 105 5.57 -6.49 5.31
CA THR A 105 4.64 -7.29 4.51
C THR A 105 4.90 -7.14 3.01
N ALA A 106 4.99 -5.91 2.49
CA ALA A 106 5.25 -5.72 1.07
C ALA A 106 6.59 -6.34 0.64
N LYS A 107 7.66 -6.20 1.43
CA LYS A 107 8.98 -6.80 1.14
C LYS A 107 8.95 -8.32 1.12
N ARG A 108 8.12 -8.97 1.95
CA ARG A 108 7.95 -10.43 1.97
C ARG A 108 7.42 -10.96 0.63
N PHE A 109 6.55 -10.22 -0.03
CA PHE A 109 5.87 -10.65 -1.25
C PHE A 109 6.40 -9.99 -2.54
N MET A 110 7.18 -8.92 -2.42
CA MET A 110 7.66 -8.12 -3.53
C MET A 110 8.60 -8.89 -4.45
N THR A 111 8.40 -8.74 -5.76
CA THR A 111 9.23 -9.31 -6.83
C THR A 111 10.18 -8.28 -7.42
N ASP A 112 11.09 -8.71 -8.31
CA ASP A 112 11.97 -7.80 -9.05
C ASP A 112 11.17 -6.88 -9.98
N GLU A 113 10.06 -7.34 -10.55
CA GLU A 113 9.15 -6.49 -11.33
C GLU A 113 8.60 -5.35 -10.46
N ASN A 114 8.15 -5.64 -9.23
CA ASN A 114 7.73 -4.60 -8.29
C ASN A 114 8.87 -3.61 -7.99
N ARG A 115 10.11 -4.09 -7.81
CA ARG A 115 11.27 -3.22 -7.58
C ARG A 115 11.53 -2.28 -8.76
N GLU A 116 11.40 -2.77 -9.99
CA GLU A 116 11.52 -1.93 -11.18
C GLU A 116 10.46 -0.83 -11.24
N GLN A 117 9.21 -1.16 -10.91
CA GLN A 117 8.14 -0.15 -10.84
C GLN A 117 8.40 0.88 -9.73
N LEU A 118 8.86 0.45 -8.56
CA LEU A 118 9.20 1.33 -7.46
C LEU A 118 10.32 2.32 -7.81
N ARG A 119 11.35 1.90 -8.58
CA ARG A 119 12.42 2.81 -9.04
C ARG A 119 11.88 3.98 -9.85
N LYS A 120 10.79 3.81 -10.61
CA LYS A 120 10.12 4.88 -11.35
C LYS A 120 9.49 5.94 -10.44
N LEU A 121 9.19 5.57 -9.18
CA LEU A 121 8.61 6.48 -8.20
C LEU A 121 9.65 7.33 -7.46
N LEU A 122 10.95 7.09 -7.62
CA LEU A 122 11.99 7.89 -6.95
C LEU A 122 12.00 9.36 -7.39
N GLY A 123 11.47 9.65 -8.58
CA GLY A 123 11.24 11.00 -9.09
C GLY A 123 9.76 11.45 -9.07
N PHE A 124 8.90 10.75 -8.33
CA PHE A 124 7.47 10.97 -8.39
C PHE A 124 7.06 12.41 -8.07
N ARG A 125 6.16 12.94 -8.89
CA ARG A 125 5.45 14.22 -8.68
C ARG A 125 4.02 14.08 -9.18
N PHE A 126 3.09 14.67 -8.45
CA PHE A 126 1.71 14.79 -8.94
C PHE A 126 1.64 15.72 -10.15
N LYS A 127 0.88 15.33 -11.15
CA LYS A 127 0.53 16.24 -12.24
C LYS A 127 -0.35 17.37 -11.69
N ARG A 128 0.05 18.60 -11.92
CA ARG A 128 -0.73 19.78 -11.48
C ARG A 128 -1.93 19.97 -12.40
N HIS A 129 -3.09 20.23 -11.80
CA HIS A 129 -4.27 20.65 -12.54
C HIS A 129 -4.21 22.17 -12.77
N VAL A 130 -4.82 22.66 -13.86
CA VAL A 130 -4.78 24.09 -14.21
C VAL A 130 -5.46 24.97 -13.15
N ARG A 131 -6.55 24.48 -12.53
CA ARG A 131 -7.38 25.26 -11.59
C ARG A 131 -7.47 24.67 -10.20
N TYR A 132 -7.40 23.35 -10.05
CA TYR A 132 -7.73 22.64 -8.81
C TYR A 132 -6.54 21.82 -8.34
N ASN A 133 -5.81 22.35 -7.37
CA ASN A 133 -4.71 21.64 -6.72
C ASN A 133 -4.88 21.73 -5.20
N LEU A 134 -4.36 20.75 -4.50
CA LEU A 134 -4.11 20.88 -3.08
C LEU A 134 -3.06 21.98 -2.83
N PRO A 135 -3.00 22.55 -1.61
CA PRO A 135 -1.97 23.53 -1.26
C PRO A 135 -0.56 23.03 -1.63
N PRO A 136 0.30 23.90 -2.17
CA PRO A 136 1.64 23.48 -2.65
C PRO A 136 2.48 22.77 -1.58
N LYS A 137 2.41 23.21 -0.33
CA LYS A 137 3.11 22.61 0.81
C LYS A 137 2.64 21.17 1.04
N ARG A 138 1.32 20.94 1.06
CA ARG A 138 0.72 19.62 1.20
C ARG A 138 1.17 18.68 0.07
N LEU A 139 1.06 19.15 -1.18
CA LEU A 139 1.50 18.35 -2.34
C LEU A 139 2.97 17.97 -2.25
N LYS A 140 3.85 18.92 -1.86
CA LYS A 140 5.28 18.67 -1.70
C LYS A 140 5.53 17.58 -0.66
N LEU A 141 4.93 17.65 0.52
CA LEU A 141 5.10 16.68 1.59
C LEU A 141 4.58 15.30 1.18
N MET A 142 3.43 15.23 0.52
CA MET A 142 2.89 13.97 -0.01
C MET A 142 3.81 13.35 -1.06
N GLU A 143 4.34 14.15 -2.00
CA GLU A 143 5.30 13.69 -3.01
C GLU A 143 6.59 13.14 -2.38
N GLU A 144 7.10 13.84 -1.37
CA GLU A 144 8.27 13.39 -0.61
C GLU A 144 8.01 12.05 0.08
N GLN A 145 6.82 11.87 0.67
CA GLN A 145 6.48 10.60 1.31
C GLN A 145 6.32 9.45 0.32
N VAL A 146 5.70 9.65 -0.82
CA VAL A 146 5.63 8.61 -1.86
C VAL A 146 7.04 8.17 -2.26
N ARG A 147 7.98 9.11 -2.49
CA ARG A 147 9.38 8.80 -2.82
C ARG A 147 10.10 8.09 -1.66
N LYS A 148 9.96 8.57 -0.42
CA LYS A 148 10.57 7.94 0.78
C LYS A 148 10.06 6.51 0.97
N ARG A 149 8.77 6.27 0.82
CA ARG A 149 8.16 4.95 0.95
C ARG A 149 8.64 4.00 -0.14
N ALA A 150 8.72 4.46 -1.39
CA ALA A 150 9.30 3.68 -2.49
C ALA A 150 10.78 3.35 -2.23
N MET A 151 11.57 4.31 -1.75
CA MET A 151 12.98 4.10 -1.39
C MET A 151 13.13 3.08 -0.27
N ARG A 152 12.35 3.20 0.81
CA ARG A 152 12.35 2.25 1.94
C ARG A 152 11.99 0.83 1.53
N LEU A 153 11.10 0.66 0.55
CA LEU A 153 10.79 -0.65 -0.03
C LEU A 153 11.97 -1.22 -0.81
N LEU A 154 12.74 -0.36 -1.50
CA LEU A 154 13.90 -0.78 -2.30
C LEU A 154 15.14 -1.08 -1.46
N GLU A 155 15.24 -0.53 -0.25
CA GLU A 155 16.35 -0.80 0.67
C GLU A 155 16.34 -2.28 1.08
N ASN A 156 17.44 -2.98 0.81
CA ASN A 156 17.67 -4.29 1.41
C ASN A 156 18.01 -4.08 2.88
N LYS A 157 17.19 -4.59 3.79
CA LYS A 157 17.72 -4.87 5.13
C LYS A 157 18.66 -6.05 4.97
N GLU A 158 19.97 -5.81 4.97
CA GLU A 158 20.88 -6.80 5.49
C GLU A 158 20.42 -7.06 6.93
N TYR A 159 19.95 -8.27 7.18
CA TYR A 159 19.74 -8.73 8.55
C TYR A 159 21.11 -8.65 9.21
N ALA A 160 21.34 -7.66 10.06
CA ALA A 160 22.40 -7.75 11.06
C ALA A 160 22.04 -8.99 11.88
N GLN A 161 22.79 -10.04 11.64
CA GLN A 161 22.87 -11.19 12.53
C GLN A 161 23.68 -10.70 13.74
N ASP A 162 23.00 -10.42 14.83
CA ASP A 162 23.59 -10.43 16.16
C ASP A 162 23.23 -11.74 16.87
#